data_f3110aed4e8ea02c09b6bfc1e3604184
#
_entry.id   f3110aed4e8ea02c09b6bfc1e3604184
#
_cell.length_a   1.000
_cell.length_b   1.000
_cell.length_c   1.000
_cell.angle_alpha   90.00
_cell.angle_beta   90.00
_cell.angle_gamma   90.00
#
_symmetry.space_group_name_H-M   'P 1'
#
loop_
_entity.id
_entity.type
_entity.pdbx_description
1 polymer ?
#
loop_
_entity_poly.entity_id
_entity_poly.type
_entity_poly.pdbx_seq_one_letter_code
_entity_poly.pdbx_strand_id
1 'polypeptide(L)'
;MLTKARRSLAALSALLVALSLALPRAQAIAYESSDNVVAPGHGYNSAQYLVVHETANPGASAWNHVLYWGSNPDYAVHYVMELDGSTVYRTMYDDRLAWHVGNGNYQTVGIELAHATNQADFDRQWAEAVRWCGDYLASRGWGVDRLLSHDECRRIWGGTDHTDPTGYFASYGRTWGQFEQCVADYMGSGVVVTPGTSGTGGSSNVSEEVRYRSSSDPSGAYWLPEMIDRYDTGGSGDTYAGDGQPMRWLAIDMPGWYQVRTQANGWLDPVSGYDTDDLMYGCAGDGSPITAIRCYYETPDPASTGWRVVEYAAANQGEGFLAKMRDLTDTSGWGDDYAGNGGVITAFWADLAAA
;
A
#
# COMPACT_ATOMS: atom_id res chain seq x y z
N MET A 1 39.69 -51.99 -52.27
CA MET A 1 39.81 -52.10 -50.81
C MET A 1 39.52 -50.72 -50.22
N LEU A 2 38.36 -50.56 -49.55
CA LEU A 2 37.86 -49.29 -49.12
C LEU A 2 38.21 -49.04 -47.63
N THR A 3 38.94 -47.98 -47.36
CA THR A 3 39.21 -47.50 -45.99
C THR A 3 38.20 -46.46 -45.63
N LYS A 4 37.40 -46.75 -44.59
CA LYS A 4 36.39 -45.81 -44.01
C LYS A 4 37.07 -44.74 -43.14
N ALA A 5 37.01 -43.53 -43.56
CA ALA A 5 37.33 -42.35 -42.67
C ALA A 5 36.20 -42.10 -41.66
N ARG A 6 36.50 -42.19 -40.39
CA ARG A 6 35.65 -41.79 -39.32
C ARG A 6 35.80 -40.27 -39.15
N ARG A 7 34.69 -39.51 -39.29
CA ARG A 7 34.60 -38.08 -38.89
C ARG A 7 34.26 -38.01 -37.43
N SER A 8 35.15 -37.45 -36.63
CA SER A 8 34.89 -37.08 -35.25
C SER A 8 34.19 -35.72 -35.24
N LEU A 9 32.97 -35.68 -34.74
CA LEU A 9 32.30 -34.43 -34.38
C LEU A 9 32.85 -33.97 -33.02
N ALA A 10 33.58 -32.86 -33.01
CA ALA A 10 33.91 -32.15 -31.79
C ALA A 10 32.69 -31.27 -31.40
N ALA A 11 32.07 -31.57 -30.27
CA ALA A 11 31.05 -30.74 -29.69
C ALA A 11 31.70 -29.52 -29.06
N LEU A 12 31.41 -28.34 -29.61
CA LEU A 12 31.79 -27.05 -29.03
C LEU A 12 30.79 -26.71 -27.94
N SER A 13 31.15 -26.93 -26.69
CA SER A 13 30.38 -26.44 -25.53
C SER A 13 30.64 -24.95 -25.38
N ALA A 14 29.67 -24.11 -25.77
CA ALA A 14 29.69 -22.70 -25.50
C ALA A 14 29.39 -22.47 -24.02
N LEU A 15 30.42 -22.11 -23.26
CA LEU A 15 30.30 -21.65 -21.86
C LEU A 15 29.75 -20.23 -21.89
N LEU A 16 28.45 -20.06 -21.67
CA LEU A 16 27.83 -18.76 -21.41
C LEU A 16 28.26 -18.29 -20.00
N VAL A 17 29.30 -17.48 -19.94
CA VAL A 17 29.59 -16.69 -18.72
C VAL A 17 28.60 -15.56 -18.70
N ALA A 18 27.55 -15.69 -17.88
CA ALA A 18 26.68 -14.57 -17.52
C ALA A 18 27.49 -13.59 -16.69
N LEU A 19 28.01 -12.55 -17.35
CA LEU A 19 28.62 -11.40 -16.69
C LEU A 19 27.46 -10.58 -16.10
N SER A 20 27.08 -10.82 -14.85
CA SER A 20 26.21 -9.95 -14.10
C SER A 20 26.94 -8.62 -13.89
N LEU A 21 26.65 -7.63 -14.72
CA LEU A 21 27.00 -6.26 -14.48
C LEU A 21 26.25 -5.83 -13.21
N ALA A 22 26.94 -5.90 -12.08
CA ALA A 22 26.48 -5.23 -10.87
C ALA A 22 26.49 -3.73 -11.19
N LEU A 23 25.32 -3.17 -11.47
CA LEU A 23 25.11 -1.73 -11.50
C LEU A 23 25.59 -1.18 -10.15
N PRO A 24 26.30 -0.04 -10.10
CA PRO A 24 26.67 0.56 -8.83
C PRO A 24 25.38 0.83 -8.07
N ARG A 25 25.19 0.10 -6.97
CA ARG A 25 24.15 0.38 -6.00
C ARG A 25 24.35 1.83 -5.57
N ALA A 26 23.42 2.71 -5.90
CA ALA A 26 23.39 4.02 -5.27
C ALA A 26 23.42 3.74 -3.76
N GLN A 27 24.48 4.16 -3.09
CA GLN A 27 24.55 4.10 -1.63
C GLN A 27 23.48 5.07 -1.13
N ALA A 28 22.27 4.54 -0.93
CA ALA A 28 21.30 5.23 -0.13
C ALA A 28 21.93 5.42 1.25
N ILE A 29 21.76 6.60 1.82
CA ILE A 29 22.19 6.90 3.17
C ILE A 29 21.42 5.91 4.05
N ALA A 30 22.10 4.90 4.57
CA ALA A 30 21.48 3.91 5.43
C ALA A 30 21.11 4.59 6.75
N TYR A 31 19.92 4.26 7.27
CA TYR A 31 19.56 4.63 8.63
C TYR A 31 20.64 4.12 9.62
N GLU A 32 20.93 4.87 10.66
CA GLU A 32 21.76 4.40 11.75
C GLU A 32 20.91 3.63 12.76
N SER A 33 21.37 2.45 13.17
CA SER A 33 20.73 1.69 14.26
C SER A 33 21.45 1.99 15.58
N SER A 34 20.69 2.32 16.62
CA SER A 34 21.22 2.63 17.94
C SER A 34 20.49 1.83 19.02
N ASP A 35 21.28 1.11 19.85
CA ASP A 35 20.76 0.37 20.99
C ASP A 35 20.60 1.29 22.19
N ASN A 36 19.37 1.60 22.55
CA ASN A 36 19.00 2.41 23.70
C ASN A 36 17.84 1.72 24.48
N VAL A 37 18.10 0.49 24.93
CA VAL A 37 17.10 -0.28 25.67
C VAL A 37 16.82 0.40 27.00
N VAL A 38 15.68 1.04 27.10
CA VAL A 38 15.22 1.81 28.27
C VAL A 38 14.03 1.19 28.96
N ALA A 39 13.35 0.21 28.32
CA ALA A 39 12.16 -0.42 28.86
C ALA A 39 12.34 -1.93 28.99
N PRO A 40 11.95 -2.53 30.15
CA PRO A 40 12.08 -3.96 30.39
C PRO A 40 10.96 -4.79 29.73
N GLY A 41 9.87 -4.15 29.30
CA GLY A 41 8.64 -4.80 28.85
C GLY A 41 7.80 -5.41 29.95
N HIS A 42 6.64 -5.96 29.58
CA HIS A 42 5.61 -6.51 30.47
C HIS A 42 5.58 -8.04 30.47
N GLY A 43 6.67 -8.68 30.14
CA GLY A 43 6.80 -10.13 30.01
C GLY A 43 7.46 -10.54 28.72
N TYR A 44 7.13 -11.74 28.21
CA TYR A 44 7.71 -12.28 26.98
C TYR A 44 6.76 -12.17 25.81
N ASN A 45 7.34 -11.91 24.64
CA ASN A 45 6.66 -11.82 23.35
C ASN A 45 7.09 -12.98 22.44
N SER A 46 6.17 -13.56 21.69
CA SER A 46 6.48 -14.61 20.71
C SER A 46 6.85 -14.10 19.34
N ALA A 47 6.83 -12.80 19.11
CA ALA A 47 7.19 -12.06 17.90
C ALA A 47 6.90 -12.80 16.58
N GLN A 48 5.72 -12.56 16.00
CA GLN A 48 5.28 -13.16 14.74
C GLN A 48 4.97 -12.11 13.66
N TYR A 49 4.78 -10.85 14.07
CA TYR A 49 4.41 -9.73 13.20
C TYR A 49 5.20 -8.48 13.58
N LEU A 50 5.47 -7.65 12.58
CA LEU A 50 5.97 -6.29 12.75
C LEU A 50 4.80 -5.33 12.60
N VAL A 51 4.65 -4.36 13.52
CA VAL A 51 3.60 -3.35 13.46
C VAL A 51 4.22 -1.96 13.35
N VAL A 52 3.72 -1.18 12.39
CA VAL A 52 4.13 0.21 12.21
C VAL A 52 3.09 1.13 12.86
N HIS A 53 3.60 2.04 13.68
CA HIS A 53 2.88 3.10 14.36
C HIS A 53 3.37 4.48 13.94
N GLU A 54 2.73 5.52 14.42
CA GLU A 54 3.27 6.87 14.46
C GLU A 54 2.99 7.52 15.82
N THR A 55 3.88 8.38 16.25
CA THR A 55 3.93 8.85 17.65
C THR A 55 2.81 9.81 18.06
N ALA A 56 1.94 10.25 17.16
CA ALA A 56 0.90 11.28 17.37
C ALA A 56 1.42 12.55 18.09
N ASN A 57 2.71 12.83 17.99
CA ASN A 57 3.38 13.94 18.67
C ASN A 57 4.21 14.77 17.67
N PRO A 58 3.56 15.64 16.86
CA PRO A 58 4.19 16.36 15.77
C PRO A 58 5.44 17.13 16.17
N GLY A 59 6.56 16.86 15.50
CA GLY A 59 7.84 17.54 15.70
C GLY A 59 8.69 17.06 16.88
N ALA A 60 8.17 16.13 17.70
CA ALA A 60 8.99 15.48 18.73
C ALA A 60 9.89 14.43 18.07
N SER A 61 11.22 14.53 18.31
CA SER A 61 12.19 13.58 17.77
C SER A 61 12.05 12.18 18.39
N ALA A 62 12.55 11.16 17.71
CA ALA A 62 12.62 9.82 18.27
C ALA A 62 13.41 9.80 19.59
N TRP A 63 14.48 10.60 19.68
CA TRP A 63 15.25 10.70 20.91
C TRP A 63 14.43 11.25 22.09
N ASN A 64 13.50 12.18 21.83
CA ASN A 64 12.59 12.66 22.89
C ASN A 64 11.72 11.52 23.44
N HIS A 65 11.27 10.60 22.58
CA HIS A 65 10.51 9.42 22.99
C HIS A 65 11.40 8.42 23.76
N VAL A 66 12.63 8.18 23.34
CA VAL A 66 13.60 7.37 24.12
C VAL A 66 13.76 7.89 25.54
N LEU A 67 13.95 9.21 25.70
CA LEU A 67 14.07 9.83 27.02
C LEU A 67 12.79 9.73 27.85
N TYR A 68 11.64 9.95 27.22
CA TYR A 68 10.33 9.85 27.85
C TYR A 68 10.07 8.42 28.33
N TRP A 69 10.30 7.40 27.49
CA TRP A 69 10.12 6.00 27.82
C TRP A 69 11.10 5.48 28.87
N GLY A 70 12.29 6.06 28.97
CA GLY A 70 13.22 5.79 30.06
C GLY A 70 12.64 6.10 31.45
N SER A 71 11.72 7.07 31.51
CA SER A 71 11.01 7.46 32.74
C SER A 71 9.58 6.88 32.82
N ASN A 72 9.03 6.45 31.69
CA ASN A 72 7.67 5.95 31.55
C ASN A 72 7.67 4.66 30.68
N PRO A 73 8.27 3.57 31.14
CA PRO A 73 8.54 2.39 30.32
C PRO A 73 7.28 1.64 29.85
N ASP A 74 6.12 1.89 30.46
CA ASP A 74 4.84 1.28 30.08
C ASP A 74 4.32 1.76 28.73
N TYR A 75 4.81 2.91 28.23
CA TYR A 75 4.45 3.47 26.93
C TYR A 75 5.45 3.11 25.82
N ALA A 76 6.54 2.39 26.16
CA ALA A 76 7.57 2.05 25.19
C ALA A 76 7.11 0.97 24.22
N VAL A 77 7.50 1.13 22.96
CA VAL A 77 7.49 0.06 21.95
C VAL A 77 8.93 -0.44 21.73
N HIS A 78 9.14 -1.34 20.78
CA HIS A 78 10.47 -1.95 20.56
C HIS A 78 11.44 -1.01 19.85
N TYR A 79 10.93 -0.22 18.88
CA TYR A 79 11.73 0.67 18.04
C TYR A 79 11.06 2.02 17.86
N VAL A 80 11.86 3.05 17.63
CA VAL A 80 11.38 4.37 17.20
C VAL A 80 12.34 4.98 16.17
N MET A 81 11.79 5.51 15.07
CA MET A 81 12.52 6.11 13.96
C MET A 81 12.46 7.63 14.02
N GLU A 82 13.56 8.30 13.74
CA GLU A 82 13.65 9.77 13.68
C GLU A 82 12.72 10.39 12.63
N LEU A 83 12.40 11.68 12.81
CA LEU A 83 11.53 12.49 11.95
C LEU A 83 11.91 12.40 10.47
N ASP A 84 13.20 12.27 10.17
CA ASP A 84 13.75 12.19 8.82
C ASP A 84 14.29 10.79 8.47
N GLY A 85 13.97 9.77 9.26
CA GLY A 85 14.41 8.41 9.04
C GLY A 85 15.89 8.14 9.30
N SER A 86 16.67 9.13 9.70
CA SER A 86 18.14 9.01 9.82
C SER A 86 18.60 7.99 10.85
N THR A 87 17.85 7.78 11.91
CA THR A 87 18.22 6.88 13.01
C THR A 87 17.01 6.09 13.50
N VAL A 88 17.23 4.80 13.79
CA VAL A 88 16.28 3.94 14.47
C VAL A 88 16.86 3.52 15.82
N TYR A 89 16.16 3.87 16.89
CA TYR A 89 16.52 3.49 18.25
C TYR A 89 15.77 2.22 18.64
N ARG A 90 16.49 1.20 19.10
CA ARG A 90 15.90 0.07 19.79
C ARG A 90 15.72 0.41 21.27
N THR A 91 14.50 0.44 21.73
CA THR A 91 14.12 0.83 23.10
C THR A 91 13.71 -0.33 23.98
N MET A 92 13.38 -1.46 23.37
CA MET A 92 13.01 -2.71 24.02
C MET A 92 13.51 -3.91 23.18
N TYR A 93 13.83 -5.03 23.82
CA TYR A 93 14.17 -6.26 23.09
C TYR A 93 12.94 -6.92 22.49
N ASP A 94 13.07 -7.53 21.31
CA ASP A 94 11.96 -8.12 20.54
C ASP A 94 11.26 -9.27 21.26
N ASP A 95 11.94 -9.94 22.19
CA ASP A 95 11.38 -10.99 23.04
C ASP A 95 10.61 -10.46 24.25
N ARG A 96 10.48 -9.14 24.37
CA ARG A 96 9.75 -8.47 25.44
C ARG A 96 8.39 -8.01 24.95
N LEU A 97 7.39 -8.13 25.83
CA LEU A 97 6.04 -7.71 25.55
C LEU A 97 5.89 -6.20 25.73
N ALA A 98 5.56 -5.48 24.68
CA ALA A 98 5.12 -4.09 24.73
C ALA A 98 3.58 -4.00 24.76
N TRP A 99 3.04 -2.97 25.40
CA TRP A 99 1.61 -2.66 25.34
C TRP A 99 1.34 -1.63 24.25
N HIS A 100 1.08 -2.09 23.01
CA HIS A 100 0.99 -1.17 21.87
C HIS A 100 -0.14 -1.48 20.87
N VAL A 101 -0.73 -2.69 20.86
CA VAL A 101 -1.78 -3.08 19.90
C VAL A 101 -2.95 -3.85 20.54
N GLY A 102 -3.18 -3.66 21.83
CA GLY A 102 -4.29 -4.34 22.52
C GLY A 102 -4.09 -5.85 22.60
N ASN A 103 -5.04 -6.64 22.12
CA ASN A 103 -5.00 -8.09 22.24
C ASN A 103 -3.90 -8.76 21.40
N GLY A 104 -3.29 -8.03 20.45
CA GLY A 104 -2.17 -8.51 19.62
C GLY A 104 -0.79 -8.41 20.28
N ASN A 105 -0.66 -7.79 21.46
CA ASN A 105 0.61 -7.49 22.11
C ASN A 105 1.55 -8.69 22.25
N TYR A 106 1.03 -9.91 22.44
CA TYR A 106 1.83 -11.12 22.71
C TYR A 106 2.55 -11.69 21.49
N GLN A 107 2.30 -11.16 20.30
CA GLN A 107 2.83 -11.71 19.04
C GLN A 107 3.38 -10.65 18.10
N THR A 108 3.51 -9.40 18.57
CA THR A 108 3.89 -8.27 17.72
C THR A 108 5.13 -7.56 18.25
N VAL A 109 5.96 -7.08 17.33
CA VAL A 109 7.03 -6.11 17.58
C VAL A 109 6.59 -4.79 16.93
N GLY A 110 6.71 -3.66 17.63
CA GLY A 110 6.29 -2.37 17.14
C GLY A 110 7.46 -1.44 16.79
N ILE A 111 7.29 -0.66 15.74
CA ILE A 111 8.12 0.52 15.44
C ILE A 111 7.23 1.75 15.40
N GLU A 112 7.62 2.81 16.09
CA GLU A 112 7.01 4.13 16.02
C GLU A 112 7.76 5.02 15.02
N LEU A 113 7.05 5.67 14.13
CA LEU A 113 7.59 6.74 13.29
C LEU A 113 7.38 8.07 14.02
N ALA A 114 8.46 8.81 14.34
CA ALA A 114 8.32 10.14 14.89
C ALA A 114 7.57 11.03 13.89
N HIS A 115 6.57 11.79 14.35
CA HIS A 115 5.65 12.52 13.48
C HIS A 115 6.34 13.72 12.82
N ALA A 116 6.81 13.57 11.58
CA ALA A 116 7.39 14.63 10.76
C ALA A 116 6.38 15.79 10.57
N THR A 117 6.89 17.01 10.47
CA THR A 117 6.05 18.22 10.31
C THR A 117 6.21 18.90 8.96
N ASN A 118 6.97 18.30 8.04
CA ASN A 118 7.16 18.80 6.69
C ASN A 118 7.40 17.65 5.71
N GLN A 119 7.09 17.91 4.44
CA GLN A 119 7.15 16.92 3.35
C GLN A 119 8.55 16.31 3.19
N ALA A 120 9.61 17.12 3.28
CA ALA A 120 10.97 16.64 3.02
C ALA A 120 11.45 15.63 4.07
N ASP A 121 11.11 15.85 5.35
CA ASP A 121 11.43 14.90 6.41
C ASP A 121 10.55 13.63 6.29
N PHE A 122 9.26 13.79 6.00
CA PHE A 122 8.37 12.67 5.76
C PHE A 122 8.85 11.79 4.60
N ASP A 123 9.21 12.36 3.45
CA ASP A 123 9.65 11.58 2.28
C ASP A 123 10.93 10.79 2.58
N ARG A 124 11.87 11.37 3.34
CA ARG A 124 13.04 10.63 3.80
C ARG A 124 12.69 9.55 4.80
N GLN A 125 11.87 9.86 5.80
CA GLN A 125 11.41 8.89 6.80
C GLN A 125 10.68 7.73 6.13
N TRP A 126 9.78 8.00 5.17
CA TRP A 126 9.10 6.96 4.39
C TRP A 126 10.08 6.00 3.73
N ALA A 127 11.07 6.54 3.00
CA ALA A 127 12.07 5.72 2.30
C ALA A 127 12.88 4.84 3.27
N GLU A 128 13.28 5.41 4.42
CA GLU A 128 14.05 4.68 5.41
C GLU A 128 13.19 3.69 6.21
N ALA A 129 11.91 4.01 6.46
CA ALA A 129 10.95 3.10 7.08
C ALA A 129 10.67 1.89 6.19
N VAL A 130 10.46 2.09 4.88
CA VAL A 130 10.33 1.00 3.89
C VAL A 130 11.54 0.08 3.94
N ARG A 131 12.75 0.66 3.92
CA ARG A 131 14.01 -0.12 3.98
C ARG A 131 14.13 -0.88 5.29
N TRP A 132 13.94 -0.20 6.41
CA TRP A 132 14.07 -0.81 7.73
C TRP A 132 13.07 -1.94 7.94
N CYS A 133 11.79 -1.74 7.58
CA CYS A 133 10.77 -2.78 7.68
C CYS A 133 11.13 -3.99 6.81
N GLY A 134 11.54 -3.78 5.56
CA GLY A 134 11.95 -4.87 4.67
C GLY A 134 13.17 -5.63 5.17
N ASP A 135 14.19 -4.93 5.67
CA ASP A 135 15.38 -5.56 6.27
C ASP A 135 15.02 -6.33 7.54
N TYR A 136 14.12 -5.79 8.38
CA TYR A 136 13.64 -6.46 9.58
C TYR A 136 12.88 -7.75 9.24
N LEU A 137 11.91 -7.69 8.33
CA LEU A 137 11.15 -8.86 7.86
C LEU A 137 12.09 -9.92 7.27
N ALA A 138 13.00 -9.53 6.38
CA ALA A 138 13.97 -10.43 5.77
C ALA A 138 14.87 -11.11 6.81
N SER A 139 15.31 -10.37 7.85
CA SER A 139 16.12 -10.92 8.95
C SER A 139 15.42 -12.01 9.74
N ARG A 140 14.08 -12.01 9.73
CA ARG A 140 13.21 -12.98 10.39
C ARG A 140 12.76 -14.11 9.46
N GLY A 141 13.05 -14.02 8.16
CA GLY A 141 12.51 -14.93 7.15
C GLY A 141 11.00 -14.76 6.95
N TRP A 142 10.49 -13.54 7.20
CA TRP A 142 9.09 -13.18 7.06
C TRP A 142 8.83 -12.53 5.70
N GLY A 143 7.64 -12.74 5.16
CA GLY A 143 7.12 -11.98 4.03
C GLY A 143 6.41 -10.70 4.49
N VAL A 144 5.94 -9.90 3.54
CA VAL A 144 5.18 -8.68 3.79
C VAL A 144 3.85 -8.96 4.51
N ASP A 145 3.32 -10.17 4.40
CA ASP A 145 2.15 -10.67 5.15
C ASP A 145 2.32 -10.65 6.68
N ARG A 146 3.51 -10.35 7.16
CA ARG A 146 3.84 -10.17 8.58
C ARG A 146 4.04 -8.71 8.98
N LEU A 147 3.83 -7.77 8.05
CA LEU A 147 3.81 -6.34 8.32
C LEU A 147 2.35 -5.89 8.52
N LEU A 148 2.08 -5.18 9.59
CA LEU A 148 0.75 -4.69 9.91
C LEU A 148 0.80 -3.23 10.35
N SER A 149 -0.29 -2.50 10.12
CA SER A 149 -0.58 -1.23 10.79
C SER A 149 -1.24 -1.45 12.15
N HIS A 150 -1.28 -0.44 13.00
CA HIS A 150 -2.08 -0.52 14.23
C HIS A 150 -3.57 -0.73 13.92
N ASP A 151 -4.09 -0.08 12.86
CA ASP A 151 -5.47 -0.26 12.44
C ASP A 151 -5.81 -1.71 12.04
N GLU A 152 -4.89 -2.40 11.37
CA GLU A 152 -5.07 -3.83 11.06
C GLU A 152 -5.07 -4.68 12.32
N CYS A 153 -4.17 -4.38 13.28
CA CYS A 153 -4.17 -5.06 14.58
C CYS A 153 -5.50 -4.86 15.31
N ARG A 154 -6.07 -3.64 15.26
CA ARG A 154 -7.39 -3.33 15.80
C ARG A 154 -8.48 -4.20 15.18
N ARG A 155 -8.44 -4.39 13.86
CA ARG A 155 -9.41 -5.21 13.12
C ARG A 155 -9.24 -6.71 13.36
N ILE A 156 -7.99 -7.19 13.44
CA ILE A 156 -7.67 -8.61 13.59
C ILE A 156 -7.92 -9.09 15.02
N TRP A 157 -7.45 -8.35 16.02
CA TRP A 157 -7.42 -8.83 17.41
C TRP A 157 -8.29 -7.99 18.36
N GLY A 158 -8.58 -6.74 18.02
CA GLY A 158 -9.30 -5.82 18.92
C GLY A 158 -8.49 -5.43 20.17
N GLY A 159 -9.16 -4.82 21.14
CA GLY A 159 -8.52 -4.35 22.36
C GLY A 159 -7.80 -3.00 22.24
N THR A 160 -7.93 -2.34 21.11
CA THR A 160 -7.48 -0.98 20.80
C THR A 160 -8.48 -0.31 19.85
N ASP A 161 -8.51 1.02 19.81
CA ASP A 161 -9.30 1.83 18.88
C ASP A 161 -8.42 2.71 17.97
N HIS A 162 -7.11 2.57 18.05
CA HIS A 162 -6.14 3.34 17.28
C HIS A 162 -6.11 2.90 15.81
N THR A 163 -5.83 3.85 14.92
CA THR A 163 -5.84 3.68 13.46
C THR A 163 -4.56 4.17 12.78
N ASP A 164 -3.52 4.46 13.55
CA ASP A 164 -2.21 4.86 13.03
C ASP A 164 -1.53 3.70 12.25
N PRO A 165 -0.64 4.01 11.30
CA PRO A 165 -0.20 5.33 10.85
C PRO A 165 -1.07 5.93 9.73
N THR A 166 -2.27 5.40 9.47
CA THR A 166 -3.12 5.74 8.31
C THR A 166 -3.37 7.24 8.18
N GLY A 167 -3.75 7.91 9.28
CA GLY A 167 -3.98 9.37 9.28
C GLY A 167 -2.72 10.18 9.03
N TYR A 168 -1.59 9.74 9.57
CA TYR A 168 -0.29 10.36 9.36
C TYR A 168 0.14 10.25 7.89
N PHE A 169 0.07 9.07 7.30
CA PHE A 169 0.39 8.87 5.89
C PHE A 169 -0.53 9.69 4.98
N ALA A 170 -1.83 9.68 5.25
CA ALA A 170 -2.80 10.44 4.47
C ALA A 170 -2.53 11.95 4.47
N SER A 171 -2.01 12.52 5.57
CA SER A 171 -1.66 13.94 5.64
C SER A 171 -0.52 14.34 4.68
N TYR A 172 0.23 13.36 4.18
CA TYR A 172 1.30 13.51 3.19
C TYR A 172 0.96 12.86 1.84
N GLY A 173 -0.34 12.58 1.58
CA GLY A 173 -0.80 11.98 0.33
C GLY A 173 -0.32 10.55 0.11
N ARG A 174 -0.14 9.77 1.19
CA ARG A 174 0.26 8.36 1.15
C ARG A 174 -0.78 7.47 1.81
N THR A 175 -0.78 6.19 1.43
CA THR A 175 -1.66 5.18 2.04
C THR A 175 -0.85 4.07 2.69
N TRP A 176 -1.48 3.32 3.59
CA TRP A 176 -0.88 2.13 4.18
C TRP A 176 -0.56 1.08 3.11
N GLY A 177 -1.47 0.80 2.18
CA GLY A 177 -1.23 -0.16 1.09
C GLY A 177 -0.04 0.23 0.20
N GLN A 178 0.18 1.54 -0.07
CA GLN A 178 1.40 1.99 -0.75
C GLN A 178 2.66 1.70 0.08
N PHE A 179 2.59 1.81 1.40
CA PHE A 179 3.72 1.49 2.26
C PHE A 179 4.07 0.00 2.19
N GLU A 180 3.08 -0.87 2.32
CA GLU A 180 3.25 -2.32 2.21
C GLU A 180 3.81 -2.73 0.84
N GLN A 181 3.27 -2.15 -0.25
CA GLN A 181 3.78 -2.41 -1.59
C GLN A 181 5.24 -1.97 -1.74
N CYS A 182 5.60 -0.78 -1.23
CA CYS A 182 7.00 -0.32 -1.25
C CYS A 182 7.93 -1.26 -0.46
N VAL A 183 7.47 -1.80 0.67
CA VAL A 183 8.23 -2.79 1.44
C VAL A 183 8.37 -4.10 0.67
N ALA A 184 7.31 -4.60 0.04
CA ALA A 184 7.34 -5.79 -0.79
C ALA A 184 8.30 -5.64 -1.97
N ASP A 185 8.24 -4.52 -2.68
CA ASP A 185 9.13 -4.19 -3.80
C ASP A 185 10.60 -4.09 -3.36
N TYR A 186 10.84 -3.46 -2.21
CA TYR A 186 12.18 -3.41 -1.62
C TYR A 186 12.71 -4.80 -1.28
N MET A 187 11.91 -5.65 -0.68
CA MET A 187 12.30 -7.04 -0.35
C MET A 187 12.62 -7.85 -1.61
N GLY A 188 11.88 -7.62 -2.71
CA GLY A 188 12.10 -8.30 -4.00
C GLY A 188 13.31 -7.78 -4.79
N SER A 189 13.59 -6.48 -4.74
CA SER A 189 14.58 -5.80 -5.59
C SER A 189 15.81 -5.28 -4.85
N GLY A 190 15.71 -5.05 -3.54
CA GLY A 190 16.69 -4.34 -2.73
C GLY A 190 16.77 -2.82 -3.04
N VAL A 191 15.77 -2.28 -3.73
CA VAL A 191 15.69 -0.86 -4.10
C VAL A 191 14.41 -0.29 -3.50
N VAL A 192 14.54 0.79 -2.73
CA VAL A 192 13.38 1.54 -2.24
C VAL A 192 12.81 2.34 -3.40
N VAL A 193 11.59 2.02 -3.79
CA VAL A 193 10.80 2.84 -4.70
C VAL A 193 9.88 3.70 -3.84
N THR A 194 10.07 5.01 -3.89
CA THR A 194 9.14 5.96 -3.26
C THR A 194 8.06 6.31 -4.27
N PRO A 195 6.77 6.25 -3.92
CA PRO A 195 5.73 6.73 -4.81
C PRO A 195 6.04 8.17 -5.27
N GLY A 196 6.11 8.39 -6.59
CA GLY A 196 6.51 9.68 -7.17
C GLY A 196 7.99 9.83 -7.56
N THR A 197 8.88 8.89 -7.25
CA THR A 197 10.24 8.84 -7.82
C THR A 197 10.28 7.80 -8.93
N SER A 198 10.22 8.24 -10.17
CA SER A 198 10.40 7.37 -11.35
C SER A 198 11.78 6.75 -11.34
N GLY A 199 11.90 5.52 -10.83
CA GLY A 199 13.07 4.67 -11.06
C GLY A 199 13.07 4.21 -12.52
N THR A 200 14.06 4.66 -13.30
CA THR A 200 14.33 4.16 -14.65
C THR A 200 14.73 2.69 -14.60
N GLY A 201 13.77 1.82 -14.89
CA GLY A 201 14.08 0.38 -14.96
C GLY A 201 12.86 -0.48 -15.29
N GLY A 202 12.24 -0.23 -16.42
CA GLY A 202 11.18 -1.04 -17.00
C GLY A 202 10.33 -0.14 -17.88
N SER A 203 10.41 -0.31 -19.19
CA SER A 203 9.51 0.34 -20.13
C SER A 203 8.11 -0.22 -19.90
N SER A 204 7.42 0.30 -18.90
CA SER A 204 5.97 0.35 -18.90
C SER A 204 5.62 1.68 -19.56
N ASN A 205 5.07 1.63 -20.76
CA ASN A 205 4.28 2.73 -21.27
C ASN A 205 3.36 3.13 -20.11
N VAL A 206 3.48 4.37 -19.61
CA VAL A 206 2.50 4.92 -18.69
C VAL A 206 1.21 4.89 -19.49
N SER A 207 0.36 3.91 -19.22
CA SER A 207 -0.94 3.80 -19.87
C SER A 207 -1.70 5.04 -19.46
N GLU A 208 -2.11 5.86 -20.42
CA GLU A 208 -3.03 6.98 -20.17
C GLU A 208 -4.46 6.45 -19.98
N GLU A 209 -4.62 5.24 -19.48
CA GLU A 209 -5.85 4.47 -19.35
C GLU A 209 -6.11 4.11 -17.89
N VAL A 210 -7.36 4.12 -17.48
CA VAL A 210 -7.82 3.53 -16.22
C VAL A 210 -8.40 2.15 -16.51
N ARG A 211 -7.87 1.12 -15.83
CA ARG A 211 -8.40 -0.24 -15.92
C ARG A 211 -9.15 -0.57 -14.65
N TYR A 212 -10.30 -1.22 -14.76
CA TYR A 212 -11.07 -1.58 -13.57
C TYR A 212 -11.98 -2.76 -13.79
N ARG A 213 -12.31 -3.44 -12.72
CA ARG A 213 -13.26 -4.56 -12.66
C ARG A 213 -14.14 -4.44 -11.43
N SER A 214 -15.34 -5.00 -11.53
CA SER A 214 -16.22 -5.12 -10.38
C SER A 214 -16.69 -6.55 -10.19
N SER A 215 -17.14 -6.85 -8.98
CA SER A 215 -17.77 -8.12 -8.66
C SER A 215 -19.04 -7.90 -7.84
N SER A 216 -20.10 -8.61 -8.19
CA SER A 216 -21.34 -8.75 -7.41
C SER A 216 -21.35 -10.00 -6.53
N ASP A 217 -20.32 -10.87 -6.66
CA ASP A 217 -20.18 -12.07 -5.83
C ASP A 217 -19.72 -11.70 -4.41
N PRO A 218 -20.47 -12.06 -3.36
CA PRO A 218 -20.05 -11.78 -1.98
C PRO A 218 -18.69 -12.35 -1.58
N SER A 219 -18.30 -13.48 -2.20
CA SER A 219 -17.00 -14.12 -1.93
C SER A 219 -15.83 -13.54 -2.71
N GLY A 220 -16.08 -12.67 -3.71
CA GLY A 220 -15.04 -12.13 -4.58
C GLY A 220 -14.44 -13.15 -5.56
N ALA A 221 -14.99 -14.37 -5.64
CA ALA A 221 -14.46 -15.42 -6.51
C ALA A 221 -14.78 -15.23 -8.01
N TYR A 222 -15.76 -14.40 -8.32
CA TYR A 222 -16.15 -14.12 -9.70
C TYR A 222 -16.10 -12.62 -9.98
N TRP A 223 -15.34 -12.24 -11.02
CA TRP A 223 -15.19 -10.87 -11.47
C TRP A 223 -15.76 -10.68 -12.87
N LEU A 224 -16.42 -9.56 -13.09
CA LEU A 224 -16.88 -9.16 -14.42
C LEU A 224 -15.69 -8.85 -15.34
N PRO A 225 -15.89 -8.80 -16.68
CA PRO A 225 -14.84 -8.41 -17.61
C PRO A 225 -14.19 -7.08 -17.23
N GLU A 226 -12.91 -6.94 -17.61
CA GLU A 226 -12.17 -5.69 -17.41
C GLU A 226 -12.72 -4.57 -18.29
N MET A 227 -12.79 -3.39 -17.72
CA MET A 227 -13.03 -2.14 -18.42
C MET A 227 -11.69 -1.42 -18.60
N ILE A 228 -11.50 -0.80 -19.77
CA ILE A 228 -10.40 0.13 -20.04
C ILE A 228 -11.06 1.46 -20.39
N ASP A 229 -10.91 2.45 -19.51
CA ASP A 229 -11.70 3.68 -19.55
C ASP A 229 -13.19 3.34 -19.65
N ARG A 230 -13.82 3.62 -20.77
CA ARG A 230 -15.23 3.29 -21.01
C ARG A 230 -15.43 2.18 -22.04
N TYR A 231 -14.45 1.29 -22.18
CA TYR A 231 -14.49 0.19 -23.14
C TYR A 231 -14.48 -1.17 -22.41
N ASP A 232 -15.48 -1.99 -22.70
CA ASP A 232 -15.57 -3.35 -22.18
C ASP A 232 -14.73 -4.33 -22.99
N THR A 233 -13.73 -4.96 -22.36
CA THR A 233 -12.88 -5.97 -23.01
C THR A 233 -13.60 -7.31 -23.21
N GLY A 234 -14.72 -7.54 -22.53
CA GLY A 234 -15.56 -8.74 -22.68
C GLY A 234 -16.44 -8.74 -23.92
N GLY A 235 -16.55 -7.58 -24.62
CA GLY A 235 -17.29 -7.46 -25.88
C GLY A 235 -18.80 -7.32 -25.73
N SER A 236 -19.31 -6.99 -24.54
CA SER A 236 -20.75 -6.69 -24.32
C SER A 236 -21.15 -5.36 -24.97
N GLY A 237 -20.18 -4.45 -25.15
CA GLY A 237 -20.38 -3.09 -25.58
C GLY A 237 -20.81 -2.14 -24.46
N ASP A 238 -20.72 -2.56 -23.21
CA ASP A 238 -20.98 -1.71 -22.06
C ASP A 238 -19.90 -0.64 -21.92
N THR A 239 -20.25 0.48 -21.29
CA THR A 239 -19.35 1.60 -21.00
C THR A 239 -19.12 1.77 -19.50
N TYR A 240 -19.35 0.71 -18.73
CA TYR A 240 -19.25 0.69 -17.28
C TYR A 240 -19.05 -0.75 -16.77
N ALA A 241 -18.46 -0.92 -15.62
CA ALA A 241 -18.44 -2.19 -14.89
C ALA A 241 -19.69 -2.33 -14.03
N GLY A 242 -20.37 -3.47 -14.12
CA GLY A 242 -21.59 -3.78 -13.36
C GLY A 242 -22.53 -4.67 -14.15
N ASP A 243 -23.33 -5.47 -13.43
CA ASP A 243 -24.29 -6.42 -13.99
C ASP A 243 -25.73 -6.15 -13.50
N GLY A 244 -25.95 -4.96 -12.90
CA GLY A 244 -27.23 -4.57 -12.31
C GLY A 244 -27.47 -5.17 -10.92
N GLN A 245 -26.59 -6.04 -10.43
CA GLN A 245 -26.63 -6.55 -9.07
C GLN A 245 -25.82 -5.64 -8.12
N PRO A 246 -26.01 -5.74 -6.81
CA PRO A 246 -25.20 -4.99 -5.85
C PRO A 246 -23.71 -5.24 -6.06
N MET A 247 -22.97 -4.18 -6.36
CA MET A 247 -21.50 -4.22 -6.41
C MET A 247 -20.96 -4.47 -5.00
N ARG A 248 -20.00 -5.39 -4.85
CA ARG A 248 -19.44 -5.80 -3.56
C ARG A 248 -17.93 -5.65 -3.49
N TRP A 249 -17.29 -5.68 -4.66
CA TRP A 249 -15.86 -5.51 -4.83
C TRP A 249 -15.58 -4.64 -6.05
N LEU A 250 -14.53 -3.85 -5.94
CA LEU A 250 -14.03 -2.98 -7.00
C LEU A 250 -12.52 -3.03 -7.01
N ALA A 251 -11.90 -3.28 -8.16
CA ALA A 251 -10.47 -3.20 -8.40
C ALA A 251 -10.21 -2.16 -9.48
N ILE A 252 -9.27 -1.22 -9.25
CA ILE A 252 -8.91 -0.17 -10.20
C ILE A 252 -7.38 -0.11 -10.35
N ASP A 253 -6.91 -0.23 -11.59
CA ASP A 253 -5.51 -0.04 -11.98
C ASP A 253 -5.32 1.39 -12.49
N MET A 254 -4.74 2.21 -11.64
CA MET A 254 -4.36 3.59 -11.96
C MET A 254 -3.31 4.08 -10.96
N PRO A 255 -2.43 5.01 -11.35
CA PRO A 255 -1.64 5.76 -10.37
C PRO A 255 -2.54 6.51 -9.39
N GLY A 256 -2.34 6.30 -8.08
CA GLY A 256 -3.16 6.91 -7.05
C GLY A 256 -3.86 5.88 -6.16
N TRP A 257 -5.08 6.18 -5.73
CA TRP A 257 -5.83 5.32 -4.85
C TRP A 257 -7.34 5.41 -5.08
N TYR A 258 -8.06 4.39 -4.65
CA TYR A 258 -9.52 4.36 -4.60
C TYR A 258 -10.01 3.78 -3.27
N GLN A 259 -11.23 4.12 -2.90
CA GLN A 259 -11.81 3.73 -1.64
C GLN A 259 -13.31 3.51 -1.80
N VAL A 260 -13.85 2.51 -1.12
CA VAL A 260 -15.29 2.24 -1.13
C VAL A 260 -15.88 2.37 0.26
N ARG A 261 -17.15 2.74 0.30
CA ARG A 261 -17.98 2.66 1.48
C ARG A 261 -18.94 1.49 1.34
N THR A 262 -18.96 0.60 2.31
CA THR A 262 -19.85 -0.55 2.29
C THR A 262 -21.04 -0.36 3.25
N GLN A 263 -22.08 -1.16 3.03
CA GLN A 263 -23.27 -1.11 3.85
C GLN A 263 -23.02 -1.66 5.27
N ALA A 264 -22.12 -2.63 5.41
CA ALA A 264 -21.81 -3.25 6.69
C ALA A 264 -20.86 -2.43 7.55
N ASN A 265 -19.76 -1.92 6.95
CA ASN A 265 -18.62 -1.37 7.70
C ASN A 265 -18.32 0.12 7.43
N GLY A 266 -19.12 0.80 6.59
CA GLY A 266 -18.84 2.19 6.24
C GLY A 266 -17.66 2.32 5.29
N TRP A 267 -16.87 3.40 5.39
CA TRP A 267 -15.65 3.57 4.61
C TRP A 267 -14.61 2.53 5.00
N LEU A 268 -14.14 1.75 4.02
CA LEU A 268 -13.00 0.86 4.17
C LEU A 268 -11.70 1.63 3.92
N ASP A 269 -10.55 0.97 4.07
CA ASP A 269 -9.27 1.61 3.77
C ASP A 269 -9.11 1.89 2.27
N PRO A 270 -8.35 2.94 1.90
CA PRO A 270 -7.96 3.18 0.52
C PRO A 270 -7.10 2.03 -0.03
N VAL A 271 -7.28 1.72 -1.31
CA VAL A 271 -6.53 0.70 -2.04
C VAL A 271 -5.81 1.36 -3.22
N SER A 272 -4.56 0.96 -3.46
CA SER A 272 -3.79 1.33 -4.65
C SER A 272 -3.45 0.12 -5.54
N GLY A 273 -3.89 -1.08 -5.15
CA GLY A 273 -3.63 -2.33 -5.86
C GLY A 273 -4.67 -2.65 -6.92
N TYR A 274 -4.29 -3.51 -7.87
CA TYR A 274 -5.17 -4.13 -8.85
C TYR A 274 -4.86 -5.62 -8.93
N ASP A 275 -5.36 -6.37 -7.95
CA ASP A 275 -5.26 -7.81 -7.91
C ASP A 275 -6.59 -8.41 -7.43
N THR A 276 -7.28 -9.09 -8.34
CA THR A 276 -8.60 -9.69 -8.06
C THR A 276 -8.52 -11.00 -7.28
N ASP A 277 -7.33 -11.55 -7.11
CA ASP A 277 -7.08 -12.74 -6.30
C ASP A 277 -6.69 -12.36 -4.86
N ASP A 278 -6.27 -11.10 -4.64
CA ASP A 278 -6.00 -10.53 -3.33
C ASP A 278 -7.16 -9.62 -2.86
N LEU A 279 -8.12 -10.21 -2.15
CA LEU A 279 -9.28 -9.48 -1.64
C LEU A 279 -8.94 -8.54 -0.45
N MET A 280 -7.73 -8.56 0.05
CA MET A 280 -7.32 -7.74 1.19
C MET A 280 -6.66 -6.44 0.76
N TYR A 281 -5.79 -6.48 -0.27
CA TYR A 281 -4.98 -5.34 -0.69
C TYR A 281 -5.08 -5.02 -2.19
N GLY A 282 -5.50 -5.98 -3.00
CA GLY A 282 -5.61 -5.82 -4.45
C GLY A 282 -6.92 -5.22 -4.92
N CYS A 283 -7.93 -5.13 -4.06
CA CYS A 283 -9.24 -4.58 -4.39
C CYS A 283 -9.95 -4.01 -3.16
N ALA A 284 -10.93 -3.13 -3.38
CA ALA A 284 -11.75 -2.55 -2.32
C ALA A 284 -13.10 -3.26 -2.21
N GLY A 285 -13.45 -3.68 -0.99
CA GLY A 285 -14.71 -4.34 -0.68
C GLY A 285 -14.61 -5.18 0.59
N ASP A 286 -15.72 -5.73 1.05
CA ASP A 286 -15.83 -6.64 2.20
C ASP A 286 -16.89 -7.71 2.00
N GLY A 287 -17.35 -7.88 0.74
CA GLY A 287 -18.44 -8.77 0.39
C GLY A 287 -19.84 -8.22 0.66
N SER A 288 -19.99 -7.09 1.36
CA SER A 288 -21.25 -6.37 1.50
C SER A 288 -21.46 -5.36 0.38
N PRO A 289 -22.71 -4.90 0.13
CA PRO A 289 -22.96 -3.93 -0.93
C PRO A 289 -22.21 -2.61 -0.74
N ILE A 290 -21.58 -2.11 -1.81
CA ILE A 290 -20.92 -0.81 -1.87
C ILE A 290 -22.00 0.28 -1.99
N THR A 291 -21.82 1.39 -1.27
CA THR A 291 -22.75 2.52 -1.21
C THR A 291 -22.15 3.86 -1.59
N ALA A 292 -20.83 3.96 -1.65
CA ALA A 292 -20.10 5.12 -2.16
C ALA A 292 -18.71 4.70 -2.65
N ILE A 293 -18.17 5.43 -3.62
CA ILE A 293 -16.83 5.22 -4.20
C ILE A 293 -16.15 6.57 -4.30
N ARG A 294 -14.88 6.65 -3.93
CA ARG A 294 -14.02 7.80 -4.21
C ARG A 294 -12.69 7.35 -4.77
N CYS A 295 -12.18 8.12 -5.72
CA CYS A 295 -10.93 7.86 -6.42
C CYS A 295 -10.11 9.13 -6.46
N TYR A 296 -8.79 8.97 -6.44
CA TYR A 296 -7.83 10.04 -6.64
C TYR A 296 -6.72 9.57 -7.58
N TYR A 297 -6.49 10.33 -8.66
CA TYR A 297 -5.44 10.04 -9.63
C TYR A 297 -4.19 10.86 -9.32
N GLU A 298 -3.07 10.18 -9.13
CA GLU A 298 -1.77 10.83 -8.96
C GLU A 298 -1.06 10.89 -10.31
N THR A 299 -1.01 12.07 -10.94
CA THR A 299 -0.35 12.24 -12.24
C THR A 299 1.14 11.94 -12.11
N PRO A 300 1.68 10.87 -12.72
CA PRO A 300 3.08 10.46 -12.49
C PRO A 300 4.12 11.42 -13.05
N ASP A 301 3.83 12.05 -14.20
CA ASP A 301 4.74 13.00 -14.87
C ASP A 301 3.95 14.16 -15.49
N PRO A 302 3.48 15.11 -14.67
CA PRO A 302 2.69 16.24 -15.17
C PRO A 302 3.47 17.17 -16.08
N ALA A 303 4.80 17.13 -16.07
CA ALA A 303 5.62 17.92 -16.99
C ALA A 303 5.53 17.41 -18.44
N SER A 304 5.37 16.11 -18.63
CA SER A 304 5.23 15.48 -19.95
C SER A 304 3.79 15.33 -20.40
N THR A 305 2.87 14.97 -19.48
CA THR A 305 1.48 14.59 -19.81
C THR A 305 0.47 15.72 -19.54
N GLY A 306 0.88 16.79 -18.85
CA GLY A 306 -0.03 17.73 -18.19
C GLY A 306 -0.65 17.08 -16.93
N TRP A 307 -1.30 17.90 -16.12
CA TRP A 307 -2.05 17.39 -14.98
C TRP A 307 -3.28 16.62 -15.45
N ARG A 308 -3.52 15.44 -14.86
CA ARG A 308 -4.65 14.56 -15.13
C ARG A 308 -5.46 14.34 -13.85
N VAL A 309 -6.73 14.02 -14.02
CA VAL A 309 -7.65 13.60 -12.96
C VAL A 309 -8.41 12.36 -13.42
N VAL A 310 -8.86 11.54 -12.49
CA VAL A 310 -9.85 10.51 -12.83
C VAL A 310 -11.24 11.10 -12.77
N GLU A 311 -11.97 11.01 -13.89
CA GLU A 311 -13.42 11.25 -13.93
C GLU A 311 -14.13 9.93 -13.72
N TYR A 312 -15.11 9.88 -12.81
CA TYR A 312 -15.85 8.66 -12.52
C TYR A 312 -17.27 8.96 -12.06
N ALA A 313 -18.15 7.98 -12.18
CA ALA A 313 -19.49 8.05 -11.62
C ALA A 313 -20.00 6.66 -11.23
N ALA A 314 -20.95 6.63 -10.31
CA ALA A 314 -21.65 5.44 -9.87
C ALA A 314 -23.14 5.52 -10.15
N ALA A 315 -23.78 4.39 -10.46
CA ALA A 315 -25.20 4.25 -10.55
C ALA A 315 -25.73 3.44 -9.38
N ASN A 316 -26.79 3.92 -8.73
CA ASN A 316 -27.45 3.21 -7.66
C ASN A 316 -28.52 2.26 -8.21
N GLN A 317 -28.86 1.27 -7.42
CA GLN A 317 -29.91 0.31 -7.76
C GLN A 317 -31.26 1.02 -8.01
N GLY A 318 -31.79 0.82 -9.22
CA GLY A 318 -33.05 1.45 -9.65
C GLY A 318 -32.93 2.90 -10.09
N GLU A 319 -31.73 3.47 -10.10
CA GLU A 319 -31.43 4.80 -10.57
C GLU A 319 -30.38 4.75 -11.71
N GLY A 320 -30.23 5.84 -12.46
CA GLY A 320 -29.16 5.97 -13.42
C GLY A 320 -27.84 6.43 -12.76
N PHE A 321 -26.84 6.72 -13.62
CA PHE A 321 -25.60 7.32 -13.10
C PHE A 321 -25.87 8.68 -12.47
N LEU A 322 -25.30 8.88 -11.29
CA LEU A 322 -25.32 10.12 -10.55
C LEU A 322 -24.30 11.11 -11.16
N ALA A 323 -24.19 12.29 -10.57
CA ALA A 323 -23.21 13.28 -10.99
C ALA A 323 -21.79 12.68 -10.99
N LYS A 324 -20.99 13.04 -11.98
CA LYS A 324 -19.61 12.60 -12.06
C LYS A 324 -18.73 13.35 -11.08
N MET A 325 -17.71 12.66 -10.62
CA MET A 325 -16.62 13.20 -9.83
C MET A 325 -15.42 13.48 -10.73
N ARG A 326 -14.57 14.39 -10.29
CA ARG A 326 -13.20 14.61 -10.80
C ARG A 326 -12.26 14.52 -9.61
N ASP A 327 -11.53 13.44 -9.49
CA ASP A 327 -10.88 13.08 -8.25
C ASP A 327 -11.86 13.20 -7.05
N LEU A 328 -11.53 13.97 -6.05
CA LEU A 328 -12.37 14.19 -4.88
C LEU A 328 -13.31 15.41 -5.01
N THR A 329 -13.63 15.84 -6.24
CA THR A 329 -14.48 17.01 -6.46
C THR A 329 -15.75 16.62 -7.20
N ASP A 330 -16.89 16.87 -6.57
CA ASP A 330 -18.21 16.74 -7.19
C ASP A 330 -18.45 17.84 -8.22
N THR A 331 -18.83 17.45 -9.45
CA THR A 331 -19.10 18.37 -10.54
C THR A 331 -20.53 18.96 -10.50
N SER A 332 -21.41 18.46 -9.63
CA SER A 332 -22.79 18.97 -9.47
C SER A 332 -22.89 20.16 -8.50
N GLY A 333 -21.85 20.40 -7.70
CA GLY A 333 -21.80 21.47 -6.72
C GLY A 333 -22.42 21.14 -5.36
N TRP A 334 -22.71 19.87 -5.07
CA TRP A 334 -23.19 19.43 -3.75
C TRP A 334 -22.07 19.42 -2.70
N GLY A 335 -20.80 19.36 -3.14
CA GLY A 335 -19.64 19.42 -2.28
C GLY A 335 -19.24 18.07 -1.68
N ASP A 336 -19.76 16.96 -2.21
CA ASP A 336 -19.33 15.63 -1.85
C ASP A 336 -17.95 15.30 -2.41
N ASP A 337 -17.20 14.44 -1.74
CA ASP A 337 -15.89 13.92 -2.20
C ASP A 337 -15.97 12.48 -2.74
N TYR A 338 -17.20 12.00 -3.06
CA TYR A 338 -17.45 10.61 -3.50
C TYR A 338 -18.62 10.51 -4.49
N ALA A 339 -18.61 9.49 -5.34
CA ALA A 339 -19.75 9.08 -6.15
C ALA A 339 -20.66 8.13 -5.36
N GLY A 340 -21.96 8.40 -5.39
CA GLY A 340 -22.98 7.66 -4.66
C GLY A 340 -23.90 8.59 -3.88
N ASN A 341 -25.03 8.08 -3.40
CA ASN A 341 -25.97 8.84 -2.55
C ASN A 341 -26.38 8.06 -1.28
N GLY A 342 -25.59 7.01 -0.96
CA GLY A 342 -25.88 6.10 0.15
C GLY A 342 -26.77 4.90 -0.23
N GLY A 343 -27.33 4.88 -1.44
CA GLY A 343 -27.98 3.70 -2.02
C GLY A 343 -26.94 2.66 -2.51
N VAL A 344 -27.40 1.45 -2.78
CA VAL A 344 -26.54 0.36 -3.27
C VAL A 344 -26.08 0.65 -4.69
N ILE A 345 -24.78 0.62 -4.92
CA ILE A 345 -24.16 0.80 -6.24
C ILE A 345 -24.26 -0.50 -7.03
N THR A 346 -24.65 -0.38 -8.31
CA THR A 346 -24.77 -1.50 -9.25
C THR A 346 -23.95 -1.34 -10.52
N ALA A 347 -23.44 -0.12 -10.77
CA ALA A 347 -22.56 0.15 -11.89
C ALA A 347 -21.58 1.29 -11.56
N PHE A 348 -20.39 1.24 -12.17
CA PHE A 348 -19.31 2.22 -12.02
C PHE A 348 -18.60 2.40 -13.36
N TRP A 349 -18.21 3.62 -13.68
CA TRP A 349 -17.27 3.90 -14.74
C TRP A 349 -16.19 4.89 -14.29
N ALA A 350 -15.02 4.77 -14.86
CA ALA A 350 -13.91 5.69 -14.71
C ALA A 350 -13.22 5.95 -16.04
N ASP A 351 -12.61 7.12 -16.17
CA ASP A 351 -11.91 7.60 -17.38
C ASP A 351 -10.87 8.65 -16.97
N LEU A 352 -9.79 8.83 -17.72
CA LEU A 352 -8.83 9.90 -17.47
C LEU A 352 -9.21 11.17 -18.23
N ALA A 353 -9.08 12.31 -17.55
CA ALA A 353 -9.32 13.63 -18.12
C ALA A 353 -8.15 14.58 -17.81
N ALA A 354 -8.04 15.66 -18.59
CA ALA A 354 -7.17 16.78 -18.21
C ALA A 354 -7.71 17.46 -16.93
N ALA A 355 -6.83 17.85 -16.02
CA ALA A 355 -7.19 18.53 -14.77
C ALA A 355 -7.73 19.95 -15.00
#